data_991534366ab38f940899774feeef819e
#
_entry.id   991534366ab38f940899774feeef819e
#
_cell.length_a   1.000
_cell.length_b   1.000
_cell.length_c   1.000
_cell.angle_alpha   90.00
_cell.angle_beta   90.00
_cell.angle_gamma   90.00
#
_symmetry.space_group_name_H-M   'P 1'
#
loop_
_entity.id
_entity.type
_entity.pdbx_description
1 polymer ?
#
loop_
_entity_poly.entity_id
_entity_poly.type
_entity_poly.pdbx_seq_one_letter_code
_entity_poly.pdbx_strand_id
1 'polypeptide(L)'
;MLDLNNVSYSDDGPRDFELIPDGTVVRAFIKLSGGDHELPEFGGGTYFKSSQSGAKWMPIELTIVGGPYDKRKVWQNIFVDGAKTDQNGFSIAKRIGLETIKKMVDSHFALDMKDDSPEAAQKRGSINGVHMLNGMQICFKIGIEKGSNGYADKNKIKTILTPGSQEFIAGSPAAVAPAATPTPQAAPAPSAPATTATAGVTPTWAR
;
A
#
# COMPACT_ATOMS: atom_id res chain seq x y z
N MET A 1 -12.19 18.86 -29.11
CA MET A 1 -12.52 20.02 -28.27
C MET A 1 -13.29 19.50 -27.07
N LEU A 2 -12.83 19.76 -25.85
CA LEU A 2 -13.51 19.32 -24.64
C LEU A 2 -14.73 20.24 -24.42
N ASP A 3 -15.94 19.65 -24.38
CA ASP A 3 -17.17 20.39 -24.09
C ASP A 3 -17.56 20.18 -22.62
N LEU A 4 -17.50 21.22 -21.83
CA LEU A 4 -17.83 21.22 -20.41
C LEU A 4 -19.22 21.82 -20.11
N ASN A 5 -19.96 22.23 -21.13
CA ASN A 5 -21.26 22.90 -20.91
C ASN A 5 -22.36 21.97 -20.37
N ASN A 6 -22.21 20.66 -20.57
CA ASN A 6 -23.16 19.65 -20.14
C ASN A 6 -22.68 18.87 -18.89
N VAL A 7 -21.62 19.36 -18.22
CA VAL A 7 -21.18 18.74 -16.97
C VAL A 7 -22.01 19.29 -15.82
N SER A 8 -22.94 18.48 -15.33
CA SER A 8 -23.66 18.79 -14.09
C SER A 8 -22.74 18.56 -12.92
N TYR A 9 -22.56 19.55 -12.08
CA TYR A 9 -21.93 19.34 -10.77
C TYR A 9 -22.92 18.48 -9.94
N SER A 10 -22.46 17.31 -9.47
CA SER A 10 -23.20 16.63 -8.42
C SER A 10 -23.15 17.51 -7.17
N ASP A 11 -24.30 17.83 -6.65
CA ASP A 11 -24.46 18.61 -5.41
C ASP A 11 -24.11 17.76 -4.16
N ASP A 12 -23.33 16.74 -4.34
CA ASP A 12 -22.63 16.02 -3.28
C ASP A 12 -21.56 16.95 -2.73
N GLY A 13 -22.00 17.95 -1.96
CA GLY A 13 -21.10 18.75 -1.13
C GLY A 13 -20.17 17.83 -0.33
N PRO A 14 -19.08 18.35 0.25
CA PRO A 14 -18.15 17.52 1.01
C PRO A 14 -18.96 16.70 2.01
N ARG A 15 -19.06 15.39 1.79
CA ARG A 15 -19.72 14.50 2.75
C ARG A 15 -18.91 14.63 4.04
N ASP A 16 -19.45 15.32 5.03
CA ASP A 16 -18.93 15.31 6.38
C ASP A 16 -19.04 13.86 6.89
N PHE A 17 -18.03 13.08 6.58
CA PHE A 17 -17.93 11.73 7.12
C PHE A 17 -17.71 11.88 8.62
N GLU A 18 -18.74 11.51 9.38
CA GLU A 18 -18.59 11.39 10.82
C GLU A 18 -17.33 10.61 11.16
N LEU A 19 -16.55 11.15 12.09
CA LEU A 19 -15.31 10.46 12.51
C LEU A 19 -15.64 9.10 13.12
N ILE A 20 -14.80 8.11 12.81
CA ILE A 20 -14.87 6.84 13.52
C ILE A 20 -14.49 7.12 14.97
N PRO A 21 -15.28 6.65 15.97
CA PRO A 21 -15.02 6.92 17.38
C PRO A 21 -13.61 6.51 17.82
N ASP A 22 -13.00 7.31 18.70
CA ASP A 22 -11.72 7.00 19.31
C ASP A 22 -11.78 5.65 20.03
N GLY A 23 -10.73 4.85 19.87
CA GLY A 23 -10.66 3.53 20.49
C GLY A 23 -11.32 2.40 19.70
N THR A 24 -12.03 2.69 18.61
CA THR A 24 -12.60 1.65 17.74
C THR A 24 -11.51 0.75 17.19
N VAL A 25 -11.67 -0.57 17.33
CA VAL A 25 -10.76 -1.56 16.77
C VAL A 25 -11.26 -1.97 15.40
N VAL A 26 -10.37 -1.92 14.42
CA VAL A 26 -10.66 -2.24 13.02
C VAL A 26 -9.54 -3.05 12.38
N ARG A 27 -9.88 -3.70 11.28
CA ARG A 27 -8.90 -4.30 10.37
C ARG A 27 -8.90 -3.52 9.06
N ALA A 28 -7.72 -3.38 8.47
CA ALA A 28 -7.62 -2.71 7.18
C ALA A 28 -6.49 -3.25 6.33
N PHE A 29 -6.64 -3.12 5.02
CA PHE A 29 -5.55 -3.34 4.08
C PHE A 29 -4.69 -2.08 3.96
N ILE A 30 -3.37 -2.28 3.95
CA ILE A 30 -2.39 -1.23 3.68
C ILE A 30 -2.29 -1.02 2.18
N LYS A 31 -2.34 0.24 1.76
CA LYS A 31 -1.95 0.69 0.43
C LYS A 31 -0.87 1.75 0.58
N LEU A 32 0.26 1.54 -0.08
CA LEU A 32 1.31 2.55 -0.16
C LEU A 32 0.89 3.63 -1.16
N SER A 33 0.87 4.88 -0.71
CA SER A 33 0.41 5.99 -1.56
C SER A 33 1.47 6.49 -2.55
N GLY A 34 2.68 5.92 -2.48
CA GLY A 34 3.82 6.42 -3.26
C GLY A 34 4.40 7.72 -2.70
N GLY A 35 5.57 8.06 -3.18
CA GLY A 35 6.32 9.24 -2.79
C GLY A 35 7.21 9.72 -3.94
N ASP A 36 8.21 10.50 -3.62
CA ASP A 36 9.19 11.08 -4.54
C ASP A 36 10.65 10.75 -4.15
N HIS A 37 10.81 10.08 -3.00
CA HIS A 37 12.11 9.67 -2.50
C HIS A 37 12.24 8.17 -2.36
N GLU A 38 13.44 7.68 -2.64
CA GLU A 38 13.87 6.33 -2.40
C GLU A 38 14.78 6.28 -1.17
N LEU A 39 14.59 5.27 -0.33
CA LEU A 39 15.47 4.95 0.79
C LEU A 39 15.93 3.49 0.62
N PRO A 40 17.16 3.27 0.12
CA PRO A 40 17.67 1.91 -0.19
C PRO A 40 17.62 0.95 1.00
N GLU A 41 17.82 1.47 2.21
CA GLU A 41 17.75 0.69 3.45
C GLU A 41 16.35 0.14 3.76
N PHE A 42 15.30 0.62 3.07
CA PHE A 42 13.94 0.13 3.16
C PHE A 42 13.52 -0.73 1.96
N GLY A 43 14.47 -1.20 1.15
CA GLY A 43 14.23 -2.14 0.05
C GLY A 43 13.93 -1.50 -1.30
N GLY A 44 14.30 -0.24 -1.49
CA GLY A 44 14.14 0.47 -2.76
C GLY A 44 12.71 0.92 -3.07
N GLY A 45 12.59 1.67 -4.17
CA GLY A 45 11.32 2.24 -4.64
C GLY A 45 10.96 3.59 -4.03
N THR A 46 10.21 4.38 -4.77
CA THR A 46 9.83 5.77 -4.42
C THR A 46 8.60 5.81 -3.52
N TYR A 47 8.72 5.30 -2.30
CA TYR A 47 7.60 5.22 -1.34
C TYR A 47 7.63 6.31 -0.27
N PHE A 48 8.64 7.16 -0.27
CA PHE A 48 8.86 8.15 0.78
C PHE A 48 8.68 9.56 0.27
N LYS A 49 8.30 10.46 1.18
CA LYS A 49 8.29 11.91 0.99
C LYS A 49 9.27 12.54 1.95
N SER A 50 9.79 13.71 1.59
CA SER A 50 10.65 14.49 2.48
C SER A 50 10.12 15.92 2.66
N SER A 51 10.47 16.53 3.79
CA SER A 51 10.27 17.95 4.03
C SER A 51 11.56 18.73 3.83
N GLN A 52 11.46 20.03 3.69
CA GLN A 52 12.61 20.93 3.68
C GLN A 52 13.44 20.85 4.98
N SER A 53 12.83 20.45 6.10
CA SER A 53 13.52 20.24 7.38
C SER A 53 14.22 18.87 7.48
N GLY A 54 14.24 18.07 6.41
CA GLY A 54 14.91 16.78 6.36
C GLY A 54 14.11 15.61 6.96
N ALA A 55 12.90 15.83 7.48
CA ALA A 55 12.05 14.73 7.91
C ALA A 55 11.59 13.91 6.71
N LYS A 56 11.63 12.57 6.82
CA LYS A 56 11.16 11.64 5.79
C LYS A 56 10.07 10.75 6.35
N TRP A 57 9.05 10.50 5.54
CA TRP A 57 7.91 9.66 5.93
C TRP A 57 7.38 8.86 4.75
N MET A 58 6.76 7.74 5.07
CA MET A 58 6.03 6.89 4.15
C MET A 58 4.53 7.17 4.31
N PRO A 59 3.85 7.75 3.32
CA PRO A 59 2.40 7.93 3.35
C PRO A 59 1.71 6.62 3.04
N ILE A 60 0.76 6.23 3.89
CA ILE A 60 -0.06 5.04 3.71
C ILE A 60 -1.54 5.38 3.74
N GLU A 61 -2.31 4.63 2.97
CA GLU A 61 -3.76 4.59 3.01
C GLU A 61 -4.19 3.23 3.58
N LEU A 62 -5.10 3.25 4.53
CA LEU A 62 -5.67 2.07 5.15
C LEU A 62 -7.13 1.97 4.76
N THR A 63 -7.52 0.89 4.07
CA THR A 63 -8.92 0.62 3.73
C THR A 63 -9.50 -0.38 4.72
N ILE A 64 -10.45 0.06 5.54
CA ILE A 64 -11.09 -0.76 6.57
C ILE A 64 -11.88 -1.89 5.91
N VAL A 65 -11.85 -3.07 6.56
CA VAL A 65 -12.50 -4.29 6.08
C VAL A 65 -13.46 -4.81 7.13
N GLY A 66 -14.72 -4.89 6.73
CA GLY A 66 -15.80 -5.41 7.57
C GLY A 66 -16.28 -4.43 8.65
N GLY A 67 -17.36 -4.81 9.30
CA GLY A 67 -18.00 -4.00 10.33
C GLY A 67 -18.71 -2.75 9.79
N PRO A 68 -19.13 -1.86 10.70
CA PRO A 68 -19.92 -0.67 10.32
C PRO A 68 -19.12 0.38 9.54
N TYR A 69 -17.81 0.26 9.51
CA TYR A 69 -16.89 1.20 8.83
C TYR A 69 -16.23 0.60 7.59
N ASP A 70 -16.80 -0.48 7.04
CA ASP A 70 -16.26 -1.15 5.86
C ASP A 70 -16.02 -0.16 4.71
N LYS A 71 -14.89 -0.35 4.00
CA LYS A 71 -14.42 0.50 2.90
C LYS A 71 -14.05 1.94 3.27
N ARG A 72 -14.20 2.36 4.53
CA ARG A 72 -13.69 3.67 4.95
C ARG A 72 -12.18 3.69 4.93
N LYS A 73 -11.63 4.85 4.65
CA LYS A 73 -10.18 5.06 4.51
C LYS A 73 -9.64 5.86 5.67
N VAL A 74 -8.46 5.48 6.13
CA VAL A 74 -7.66 6.21 7.12
C VAL A 74 -6.28 6.44 6.50
N TRP A 75 -5.80 7.68 6.53
CA TRP A 75 -4.48 8.03 6.02
C TRP A 75 -3.53 8.28 7.17
N GLN A 76 -2.30 7.78 7.04
CA GLN A 76 -1.27 7.92 8.06
C GLN A 76 0.09 8.14 7.41
N ASN A 77 0.89 9.02 8.01
CA ASN A 77 2.30 9.18 7.68
C ASN A 77 3.15 8.41 8.69
N ILE A 78 3.97 7.49 8.22
CA ILE A 78 4.94 6.76 9.05
C ILE A 78 6.28 7.45 8.88
N PHE A 79 6.70 8.21 9.89
CA PHE A 79 8.00 8.88 9.86
C PHE A 79 9.11 7.84 10.00
N VAL A 80 10.08 7.90 9.09
CA VAL A 80 11.20 6.95 9.01
C VAL A 80 12.56 7.62 9.13
N ASP A 81 12.60 8.96 9.14
CA ASP A 81 13.81 9.74 9.42
C ASP A 81 13.45 11.16 9.87
N GLY A 82 14.39 11.82 10.57
CA GLY A 82 14.20 13.19 11.05
C GLY A 82 15.42 13.70 11.81
N ALA A 83 15.47 15.01 11.98
CA ALA A 83 16.62 15.70 12.58
C ALA A 83 16.84 15.41 14.08
N LYS A 84 15.80 14.95 14.81
CA LYS A 84 15.94 14.65 16.24
C LYS A 84 16.61 13.31 16.45
N THR A 85 17.72 13.32 17.19
CA THR A 85 18.48 12.12 17.56
C THR A 85 18.33 11.80 19.05
N ASP A 86 18.55 10.54 19.39
CA ASP A 86 18.69 10.09 20.79
C ASP A 86 20.11 10.38 21.31
N GLN A 87 20.39 9.93 22.54
CA GLN A 87 21.69 10.11 23.20
C GLN A 87 22.86 9.43 22.47
N ASN A 88 22.57 8.45 21.60
CA ASN A 88 23.54 7.71 20.82
C ASN A 88 23.69 8.25 19.38
N GLY A 89 23.00 9.34 19.04
CA GLY A 89 23.02 9.94 17.70
C GLY A 89 22.10 9.28 16.68
N PHE A 90 21.26 8.32 17.06
CA PHE A 90 20.31 7.68 16.16
C PHE A 90 19.03 8.50 15.98
N SER A 91 18.53 8.60 14.77
CA SER A 91 17.25 9.27 14.49
C SER A 91 16.10 8.63 15.28
N ILE A 92 15.46 9.42 16.14
CA ILE A 92 14.28 8.98 16.92
C ILE A 92 13.14 8.59 15.98
N ALA A 93 12.93 9.37 14.92
CA ALA A 93 11.89 9.09 13.92
C ALA A 93 12.14 7.75 13.22
N LYS A 94 13.41 7.44 12.87
CA LYS A 94 13.78 6.16 12.25
C LYS A 94 13.47 4.99 13.17
N ARG A 95 13.82 5.08 14.44
CA ARG A 95 13.52 4.03 15.42
C ARG A 95 12.02 3.78 15.56
N ILE A 96 11.23 4.86 15.74
CA ILE A 96 9.77 4.75 15.87
C ILE A 96 9.13 4.21 14.58
N GLY A 97 9.62 4.63 13.41
CA GLY A 97 9.15 4.15 12.11
C GLY A 97 9.39 2.66 11.93
N LEU A 98 10.59 2.18 12.23
CA LEU A 98 10.94 0.76 12.15
C LEU A 98 10.12 -0.09 13.14
N GLU A 99 9.91 0.39 14.38
CA GLU A 99 9.02 -0.27 15.34
C GLU A 99 7.58 -0.34 14.82
N THR A 100 7.10 0.71 14.17
CA THR A 100 5.75 0.76 13.59
C THR A 100 5.62 -0.23 12.45
N ILE A 101 6.60 -0.28 11.55
CA ILE A 101 6.65 -1.24 10.44
C ILE A 101 6.69 -2.67 10.97
N LYS A 102 7.54 -2.95 11.98
CA LYS A 102 7.59 -4.26 12.63
C LYS A 102 6.23 -4.67 13.19
N LYS A 103 5.52 -3.75 13.89
CA LYS A 103 4.17 -4.01 14.41
C LYS A 103 3.16 -4.29 13.30
N MET A 104 3.26 -3.62 12.14
CA MET A 104 2.41 -3.92 10.97
C MET A 104 2.64 -5.34 10.47
N VAL A 105 3.90 -5.74 10.35
CA VAL A 105 4.29 -7.10 9.95
C VAL A 105 3.80 -8.13 10.97
N ASP A 106 4.03 -7.89 12.26
CA ASP A 106 3.59 -8.77 13.34
C ASP A 106 2.06 -8.90 13.38
N SER A 107 1.34 -7.81 13.18
CA SER A 107 -0.13 -7.81 13.08
C SER A 107 -0.63 -8.63 11.89
N HIS A 108 0.02 -8.49 10.73
CA HIS A 108 -0.33 -9.22 9.52
C HIS A 108 -0.14 -10.74 9.67
N PHE A 109 1.00 -11.15 10.18
CA PHE A 109 1.33 -12.57 10.36
C PHE A 109 0.77 -13.16 11.64
N ALA A 110 -0.01 -12.40 12.41
CA ALA A 110 -0.52 -12.77 13.73
C ALA A 110 0.61 -13.25 14.67
N LEU A 111 1.71 -12.52 14.73
CA LEU A 111 2.84 -12.76 15.63
C LEU A 111 2.73 -11.89 16.88
N ASP A 112 3.05 -12.47 18.04
CA ASP A 112 3.26 -11.65 19.24
C ASP A 112 4.53 -10.82 19.07
N MET A 113 4.52 -9.58 19.57
CA MET A 113 5.69 -8.69 19.49
C MET A 113 6.92 -9.23 20.20
N LYS A 114 6.71 -10.12 21.21
CA LYS A 114 7.75 -10.74 22.01
C LYS A 114 8.12 -12.15 21.53
N ASP A 115 7.48 -12.62 20.46
CA ASP A 115 7.79 -13.92 19.89
C ASP A 115 9.09 -13.84 19.10
N ASP A 116 10.15 -14.43 19.68
CA ASP A 116 11.49 -14.53 19.08
C ASP A 116 11.77 -15.96 18.56
N SER A 117 10.72 -16.76 18.33
CA SER A 117 10.86 -18.09 17.73
C SER A 117 11.48 -18.04 16.33
N PRO A 118 12.14 -19.13 15.90
CA PRO A 118 12.68 -19.21 14.54
C PRO A 118 11.64 -18.96 13.45
N GLU A 119 10.40 -19.41 13.66
CA GLU A 119 9.28 -19.21 12.74
C GLU A 119 8.88 -17.73 12.64
N ALA A 120 8.82 -17.04 13.79
CA ALA A 120 8.53 -15.60 13.81
C ALA A 120 9.66 -14.81 13.15
N ALA A 121 10.91 -15.18 13.44
CA ALA A 121 12.09 -14.56 12.80
C ALA A 121 12.08 -14.77 11.29
N GLN A 122 11.75 -15.96 10.81
CA GLN A 122 11.65 -16.26 9.38
C GLN A 122 10.56 -15.43 8.70
N LYS A 123 9.36 -15.32 9.30
CA LYS A 123 8.26 -14.51 8.77
C LYS A 123 8.66 -13.03 8.69
N ARG A 124 9.26 -12.48 9.75
CA ARG A 124 9.76 -11.10 9.72
C ARG A 124 10.86 -10.92 8.69
N GLY A 125 11.80 -11.86 8.60
CA GLY A 125 12.90 -11.85 7.63
C GLY A 125 12.48 -12.04 6.18
N SER A 126 11.26 -12.52 5.92
CA SER A 126 10.72 -12.61 4.57
C SER A 126 10.37 -11.23 3.97
N ILE A 127 10.28 -10.20 4.82
CA ILE A 127 9.99 -8.83 4.40
C ILE A 127 11.30 -8.13 4.03
N ASN A 128 11.61 -8.10 2.75
CA ASN A 128 12.86 -7.52 2.23
C ASN A 128 12.73 -6.04 1.81
N GLY A 129 11.56 -5.43 2.01
CA GLY A 129 11.34 -4.02 1.72
C GLY A 129 9.91 -3.55 2.02
N VAL A 130 9.74 -2.23 2.14
CA VAL A 130 8.44 -1.64 2.49
C VAL A 130 7.38 -1.87 1.42
N HIS A 131 7.76 -2.09 0.17
CA HIS A 131 6.82 -2.42 -0.91
C HIS A 131 5.96 -3.65 -0.59
N MET A 132 6.47 -4.58 0.21
CA MET A 132 5.74 -5.77 0.63
C MET A 132 4.62 -5.49 1.63
N LEU A 133 4.61 -4.31 2.26
CA LEU A 133 3.49 -3.90 3.13
C LEU A 133 2.21 -3.66 2.32
N ASN A 134 2.34 -3.41 1.02
CA ASN A 134 1.18 -3.15 0.17
C ASN A 134 0.30 -4.39 0.06
N GLY A 135 -0.98 -4.25 0.41
CA GLY A 135 -1.93 -5.37 0.47
C GLY A 135 -1.90 -6.17 1.77
N MET A 136 -0.98 -5.90 2.69
CA MET A 136 -1.03 -6.52 4.03
C MET A 136 -2.27 -6.06 4.79
N GLN A 137 -2.86 -6.96 5.55
CA GLN A 137 -3.97 -6.66 6.42
C GLN A 137 -3.48 -6.55 7.87
N ILE A 138 -3.79 -5.44 8.51
CA ILE A 138 -3.41 -5.19 9.90
C ILE A 138 -4.64 -4.95 10.78
N CYS A 139 -4.51 -5.21 12.07
CA CYS A 139 -5.46 -4.85 13.11
C CYS A 139 -4.95 -3.63 13.87
N PHE A 140 -5.78 -2.61 14.05
CA PHE A 140 -5.36 -1.43 14.79
C PHE A 140 -6.55 -0.73 15.46
N LYS A 141 -6.22 0.08 16.45
CA LYS A 141 -7.16 0.94 17.14
C LYS A 141 -7.15 2.32 16.50
N ILE A 142 -8.33 2.83 16.19
CA ILE A 142 -8.53 4.19 15.67
C ILE A 142 -8.22 5.21 16.76
N GLY A 143 -7.59 6.29 16.37
CA GLY A 143 -7.44 7.53 17.13
C GLY A 143 -8.05 8.70 16.40
N ILE A 144 -8.25 9.80 17.12
CA ILE A 144 -8.64 11.08 16.55
C ILE A 144 -7.46 12.04 16.72
N GLU A 145 -7.03 12.62 15.62
CA GLU A 145 -6.07 13.72 15.60
C GLU A 145 -6.86 15.02 15.47
N LYS A 146 -6.66 15.91 16.45
CA LYS A 146 -7.30 17.22 16.44
C LYS A 146 -6.74 18.07 15.30
N GLY A 147 -7.64 18.65 14.55
CA GLY A 147 -7.26 19.61 13.52
C GLY A 147 -6.61 20.84 14.14
N SER A 148 -5.75 21.47 13.37
CA SER A 148 -5.09 22.72 13.73
C SER A 148 -5.09 23.65 12.52
N ASN A 149 -4.97 24.95 12.74
CA ASN A 149 -4.88 25.97 11.68
C ASN A 149 -6.05 25.89 10.65
N GLY A 150 -7.27 25.63 11.14
CA GLY A 150 -8.47 25.55 10.27
C GLY A 150 -8.72 24.21 9.62
N TYR A 151 -7.88 23.21 9.86
CA TYR A 151 -8.13 21.84 9.40
C TYR A 151 -9.08 21.10 10.35
N ALA A 152 -9.98 20.29 9.79
CA ALA A 152 -10.87 19.43 10.55
C ALA A 152 -10.11 18.30 11.29
N ASP A 153 -10.73 17.77 12.34
CA ASP A 153 -10.30 16.54 12.99
C ASP A 153 -10.25 15.38 12.00
N LYS A 154 -9.33 14.44 12.18
CA LYS A 154 -9.20 13.27 11.32
C LYS A 154 -8.93 11.99 12.10
N ASN A 155 -9.34 10.86 11.54
CA ASN A 155 -8.98 9.56 12.06
C ASN A 155 -7.51 9.25 11.78
N LYS A 156 -6.84 8.58 12.72
CA LYS A 156 -5.47 8.09 12.60
C LYS A 156 -5.30 6.72 13.25
N ILE A 157 -4.16 6.09 13.06
CA ILE A 157 -3.74 4.94 13.85
C ILE A 157 -3.38 5.43 15.26
N LYS A 158 -4.07 4.93 16.29
CA LYS A 158 -3.71 5.14 17.70
C LYS A 158 -2.65 4.13 18.14
N THR A 159 -2.88 2.86 17.84
CA THR A 159 -1.94 1.76 18.08
C THR A 159 -2.23 0.60 17.14
N ILE A 160 -1.20 -0.09 16.71
CA ILE A 160 -1.31 -1.33 15.95
C ILE A 160 -1.40 -2.47 16.96
N LEU A 161 -2.34 -3.38 16.75
CA LEU A 161 -2.61 -4.50 17.63
C LEU A 161 -1.98 -5.78 17.07
N THR A 162 -1.47 -6.60 17.96
CA THR A 162 -0.90 -7.93 17.69
C THR A 162 -1.53 -8.94 18.63
N PRO A 163 -1.38 -10.27 18.45
CA PRO A 163 -2.00 -11.30 19.28
C PRO A 163 -1.80 -11.17 20.79
N GLY A 164 -0.72 -10.52 21.25
CA GLY A 164 -0.52 -10.21 22.66
C GLY A 164 -1.49 -9.17 23.23
N SER A 165 -2.31 -8.54 22.41
CA SER A 165 -3.36 -7.61 22.83
C SER A 165 -4.70 -8.34 22.92
N GLN A 166 -5.44 -8.17 24.03
CA GLN A 166 -6.79 -8.73 24.20
C GLN A 166 -7.80 -8.26 23.14
N GLU A 167 -7.55 -7.11 22.53
CA GLU A 167 -8.44 -6.50 21.53
C GLU A 167 -8.04 -6.90 20.10
N PHE A 168 -7.01 -7.72 19.91
CA PHE A 168 -6.58 -8.16 18.59
C PHE A 168 -7.65 -9.00 17.91
N ILE A 169 -8.03 -8.62 16.71
CA ILE A 169 -8.92 -9.38 15.85
C ILE A 169 -8.07 -10.08 14.79
N ALA A 170 -7.94 -11.40 14.94
CA ALA A 170 -7.24 -12.21 13.94
C ALA A 170 -7.89 -12.07 12.57
N GLY A 171 -7.09 -11.81 11.55
CA GLY A 171 -7.53 -11.88 10.16
C GLY A 171 -7.59 -13.34 9.71
N SER A 172 -8.52 -13.70 8.85
CA SER A 172 -8.23 -14.74 7.89
C SER A 172 -7.00 -14.30 7.13
N PRO A 173 -5.94 -15.10 6.98
CA PRO A 173 -4.89 -14.78 6.02
C PRO A 173 -5.60 -14.68 4.67
N ALA A 174 -5.84 -13.45 4.21
CA ALA A 174 -6.14 -13.26 2.81
C ALA A 174 -4.95 -13.88 2.10
N ALA A 175 -5.19 -14.95 1.35
CA ALA A 175 -4.19 -15.49 0.46
C ALA A 175 -3.64 -14.27 -0.29
N VAL A 176 -2.37 -13.97 -0.10
CA VAL A 176 -1.67 -13.02 -0.95
C VAL A 176 -1.85 -13.63 -2.33
N ALA A 177 -2.77 -13.06 -3.11
CA ALA A 177 -2.90 -13.48 -4.49
C ALA A 177 -1.50 -13.28 -5.08
N PRO A 178 -0.85 -14.34 -5.57
CA PRO A 178 0.46 -14.17 -6.16
C PRO A 178 0.29 -13.08 -7.20
N ALA A 179 1.13 -12.05 -7.12
CA ALA A 179 1.17 -10.99 -8.10
C ALA A 179 1.14 -11.69 -9.45
N ALA A 180 0.10 -11.43 -10.25
CA ALA A 180 -0.07 -12.06 -11.55
C ALA A 180 1.24 -11.83 -12.30
N THR A 181 2.01 -12.90 -12.46
CA THR A 181 3.19 -12.90 -13.30
C THR A 181 2.68 -12.40 -14.65
N PRO A 182 3.24 -11.34 -15.23
CA PRO A 182 2.80 -10.91 -16.55
C PRO A 182 2.97 -12.11 -17.46
N THR A 183 1.85 -12.67 -17.93
CA THR A 183 1.85 -13.72 -18.94
C THR A 183 2.67 -13.18 -20.11
N PRO A 184 3.73 -13.87 -20.55
CA PRO A 184 4.47 -13.44 -21.73
C PRO A 184 3.44 -13.33 -22.86
N GLN A 185 3.22 -12.11 -23.33
CA GLN A 185 2.37 -11.86 -24.49
C GLN A 185 3.00 -12.62 -25.65
N ALA A 186 2.29 -13.64 -26.12
CA ALA A 186 2.72 -14.42 -27.26
C ALA A 186 3.05 -13.46 -28.40
N ALA A 187 4.28 -13.50 -28.88
CA ALA A 187 4.68 -12.78 -30.07
C ALA A 187 3.72 -13.11 -31.21
N PRO A 188 3.26 -12.13 -31.99
CA PRO A 188 2.44 -12.41 -33.15
C PRO A 188 3.19 -13.38 -34.11
N ALA A 189 2.55 -14.48 -34.45
CA ALA A 189 3.10 -15.44 -35.37
C ALA A 189 3.46 -14.73 -36.69
N PRO A 190 4.62 -15.02 -37.30
CA PRO A 190 4.97 -14.43 -38.58
C PRO A 190 3.93 -14.86 -39.62
N SER A 191 3.32 -13.87 -40.28
CA SER A 191 2.39 -14.07 -41.38
C SER A 191 3.09 -14.84 -42.48
N ALA A 192 2.52 -15.98 -42.89
CA ALA A 192 3.01 -16.74 -44.03
C ALA A 192 2.96 -15.87 -45.30
N PRO A 193 3.98 -15.94 -46.17
CA PRO A 193 3.97 -15.18 -47.41
C PRO A 193 2.83 -15.68 -48.31
N ALA A 194 2.03 -14.74 -48.83
CA ALA A 194 0.99 -15.02 -49.81
C ALA A 194 1.64 -15.60 -51.08
N THR A 195 1.30 -16.85 -51.39
CA THR A 195 1.62 -17.45 -52.66
C THR A 195 0.81 -16.75 -53.78
N THR A 196 1.47 -15.90 -54.53
CA THR A 196 0.94 -15.35 -55.78
C THR A 196 0.77 -16.50 -56.77
N ALA A 197 -0.48 -16.83 -57.05
CA ALA A 197 -0.80 -17.74 -58.15
C ALA A 197 -0.40 -17.08 -59.48
N THR A 198 0.66 -17.58 -60.10
CA THR A 198 1.08 -17.22 -61.44
C THR A 198 0.09 -17.83 -62.42
N ALA A 199 -0.72 -16.99 -63.10
CA ALA A 199 -1.56 -17.40 -64.18
C ALA A 199 -0.71 -18.00 -65.29
N GLY A 200 -0.98 -19.24 -65.62
CA GLY A 200 -0.31 -19.96 -66.70
C GLY A 200 -0.55 -19.32 -68.06
N VAL A 201 0.52 -18.85 -68.65
CA VAL A 201 0.53 -18.44 -70.07
C VAL A 201 0.74 -19.69 -70.92
N THR A 202 -0.29 -20.06 -71.70
CA THR A 202 -0.19 -21.11 -72.63
C THR A 202 0.64 -20.67 -73.84
N PRO A 203 1.72 -21.38 -74.20
CA PRO A 203 2.51 -21.03 -75.40
C PRO A 203 1.80 -21.44 -76.66
N THR A 204 1.73 -20.51 -77.63
CA THR A 204 1.06 -20.63 -78.98
C THR A 204 1.88 -21.34 -80.01
N TRP A 205 2.46 -22.49 -79.74
CA TRP A 205 3.19 -23.21 -80.83
C TRP A 205 2.82 -24.73 -80.99
N ALA A 206 1.65 -25.16 -80.67
CA ALA A 206 1.21 -26.51 -80.91
C ALA A 206 0.20 -26.47 -82.08
N ARG A 207 0.73 -26.59 -83.27
CA ARG A 207 0.09 -27.14 -84.45
C ARG A 207 0.81 -28.43 -84.84
#